data_afd92face25ef4aea84aa314da4461c6
#
_entry.id   afd92face25ef4aea84aa314da4461c6
#
_cell.length_a   1.000
_cell.length_b   1.000
_cell.length_c   1.000
_cell.angle_alpha   90.00
_cell.angle_beta   90.00
_cell.angle_gamma   90.00
#
_symmetry.space_group_name_H-M   'P 1'
#
loop_
_entity.id
_entity.type
_entity.pdbx_description
1 polymer ?
#
loop_
_entity_poly.entity_id
_entity_poly.type
_entity_poly.pdbx_seq_one_letter_code
_entity_poly.pdbx_strand_id
1 'polypeptide(L)'
;PLSTLMQAGIRQILIITTPEDAKAYQALLGNGQNWGLEIDYATQPRPEGLAQAFIIGENFIGSSRVCLILGDNIFYGAGIEDKLRKAANEEQGASIFAYYVNDPERYGVVVLNDKNEPIDLEEKPVAPKSHYAVTGIYMYDSNVIDVAKSINPSARGELEITDVNKAYLQRDALKVEFFSRGTAWLDTGTTH
;
A
#
# COMPACT_ATOMS: atom_id res chain seq x y z
N PRO A 1 -4.06 -5.85 -9.47
CA PRO A 1 -2.80 -5.52 -8.79
C PRO A 1 -1.54 -5.89 -9.58
N LEU A 2 -1.39 -7.15 -10.12
CA LEU A 2 -0.17 -7.54 -10.84
C LEU A 2 0.14 -6.62 -12.03
N SER A 3 -0.84 -6.31 -12.86
CA SER A 3 -0.66 -5.39 -14.00
C SER A 3 -0.20 -4.00 -13.55
N THR A 4 -0.70 -3.51 -12.43
CA THR A 4 -0.29 -2.23 -11.83
C THR A 4 1.17 -2.25 -11.40
N LEU A 5 1.62 -3.33 -10.74
CA LEU A 5 3.04 -3.51 -10.39
C LEU A 5 3.93 -3.60 -11.64
N MET A 6 3.48 -4.32 -12.67
CA MET A 6 4.21 -4.43 -13.94
C MET A 6 4.35 -3.07 -14.64
N GLN A 7 3.32 -2.22 -14.61
CA GLN A 7 3.36 -0.84 -15.11
C GLN A 7 4.38 0.01 -14.34
N ALA A 8 4.47 -0.18 -13.03
CA ALA A 8 5.49 0.46 -12.20
C ALA A 8 6.93 -0.04 -12.46
N GLY A 9 7.10 -1.06 -13.30
CA GLY A 9 8.41 -1.67 -13.59
C GLY A 9 8.82 -2.77 -12.61
N ILE A 10 7.96 -3.12 -11.65
CA ILE A 10 8.24 -4.14 -10.62
C ILE A 10 8.06 -5.52 -11.22
N ARG A 11 9.01 -6.43 -10.96
CA ARG A 11 9.04 -7.80 -11.51
C ARG A 11 9.19 -8.87 -10.44
N GLN A 12 9.82 -8.56 -9.31
CA GLN A 12 9.94 -9.45 -8.15
C GLN A 12 8.75 -9.21 -7.23
N ILE A 13 7.96 -10.24 -6.95
CA ILE A 13 6.69 -10.10 -6.25
C ILE A 13 6.60 -11.18 -5.17
N LEU A 14 6.26 -10.78 -3.95
CA LEU A 14 5.87 -11.67 -2.87
C LEU A 14 4.35 -11.61 -2.72
N ILE A 15 3.68 -12.71 -2.93
CA ILE A 15 2.24 -12.84 -2.65
C ILE A 15 2.06 -13.35 -1.23
N ILE A 16 1.47 -12.49 -0.38
CA ILE A 16 1.11 -12.85 0.99
C ILE A 16 -0.40 -13.11 1.02
N THR A 17 -0.79 -14.29 1.46
CA THR A 17 -2.18 -14.74 1.49
C THR A 17 -2.47 -15.57 2.74
N THR A 18 -3.73 -15.98 2.91
CA THR A 18 -4.08 -16.93 3.96
C THR A 18 -3.47 -18.31 3.66
N PRO A 19 -3.22 -19.17 4.65
CA PRO A 19 -2.74 -20.55 4.41
C PRO A 19 -3.69 -21.36 3.52
N GLU A 20 -5.00 -21.11 3.62
CA GLU A 20 -6.05 -21.80 2.87
C GLU A 20 -5.98 -21.49 1.38
N ASP A 21 -5.73 -20.21 1.03
CA ASP A 21 -5.73 -19.73 -0.36
C ASP A 21 -4.38 -19.90 -1.06
N ALA A 22 -3.30 -20.15 -0.32
CA ALA A 22 -1.94 -20.20 -0.85
C ALA A 22 -1.80 -21.16 -2.04
N LYS A 23 -2.40 -22.36 -1.94
CA LYS A 23 -2.35 -23.37 -3.02
C LYS A 23 -3.07 -22.91 -4.29
N ALA A 24 -4.19 -22.19 -4.14
CA ALA A 24 -4.96 -21.69 -5.28
C ALA A 24 -4.17 -20.61 -6.03
N TYR A 25 -3.54 -19.67 -5.31
CA TYR A 25 -2.67 -18.67 -5.92
C TYR A 25 -1.44 -19.28 -6.59
N GLN A 26 -0.79 -20.27 -5.96
CA GLN A 26 0.34 -21.00 -6.56
C GLN A 26 -0.06 -21.75 -7.82
N ALA A 27 -1.22 -22.40 -7.83
CA ALA A 27 -1.73 -23.10 -9.01
C ALA A 27 -2.07 -22.15 -10.17
N LEU A 28 -2.59 -20.93 -9.85
CA LEU A 28 -2.98 -19.95 -10.84
C LEU A 28 -1.77 -19.21 -11.44
N LEU A 29 -0.84 -18.79 -10.61
CA LEU A 29 0.22 -17.85 -10.99
C LEU A 29 1.59 -18.51 -11.14
N GLY A 30 1.78 -19.71 -10.57
CA GLY A 30 3.06 -20.42 -10.60
C GLY A 30 4.19 -19.56 -10.04
N ASN A 31 5.34 -19.60 -10.66
CA ASN A 31 6.49 -18.77 -10.33
C ASN A 31 6.55 -17.42 -11.11
N GLY A 32 5.50 -17.11 -11.88
CA GLY A 32 5.40 -15.84 -12.63
C GLY A 32 6.11 -15.80 -13.98
N GLN A 33 6.93 -16.80 -14.34
CA GLN A 33 7.75 -16.77 -15.58
C GLN A 33 6.92 -16.57 -16.84
N ASN A 34 5.69 -17.08 -16.90
CA ASN A 34 4.79 -16.90 -18.05
C ASN A 34 4.44 -15.42 -18.33
N TRP A 35 4.63 -14.55 -17.35
CA TRP A 35 4.36 -13.11 -17.44
C TRP A 35 5.62 -12.25 -17.29
N GLY A 36 6.81 -12.87 -17.32
CA GLY A 36 8.08 -12.17 -17.09
C GLY A 36 8.21 -11.64 -15.66
N LEU A 37 7.66 -12.36 -14.68
CA LEU A 37 7.70 -12.06 -13.26
C LEU A 37 8.48 -13.15 -12.51
N GLU A 38 8.96 -12.80 -11.32
CA GLU A 38 9.47 -13.71 -10.29
C GLU A 38 8.51 -13.63 -9.10
N ILE A 39 7.78 -14.72 -8.83
CA ILE A 39 6.76 -14.72 -7.78
C ILE A 39 7.15 -15.72 -6.69
N ASP A 40 7.29 -15.17 -5.48
CA ASP A 40 7.40 -15.93 -4.23
C ASP A 40 6.09 -15.86 -3.44
N TYR A 41 5.93 -16.73 -2.46
CA TYR A 41 4.72 -16.87 -1.67
C TYR A 41 5.03 -16.93 -0.18
N ALA A 42 4.23 -16.22 0.60
CA ALA A 42 4.22 -16.30 2.06
C ALA A 42 2.78 -16.33 2.57
N THR A 43 2.61 -16.73 3.82
CA THR A 43 1.28 -16.77 4.45
C THR A 43 1.20 -15.85 5.65
N GLN A 44 0.05 -15.22 5.81
CA GLN A 44 -0.37 -14.48 6.99
C GLN A 44 -1.53 -15.28 7.64
N PRO A 45 -1.27 -16.03 8.72
CA PRO A 45 -2.28 -16.93 9.29
C PRO A 45 -3.43 -16.22 9.99
N ARG A 46 -3.23 -14.95 10.38
CA ARG A 46 -4.24 -14.13 11.07
C ARG A 46 -4.24 -12.72 10.48
N PRO A 47 -5.39 -12.03 10.46
CA PRO A 47 -5.49 -10.66 9.96
C PRO A 47 -4.94 -9.66 11.01
N GLU A 48 -3.64 -9.65 11.20
CA GLU A 48 -2.95 -8.81 12.20
C GLU A 48 -2.52 -7.44 11.63
N GLY A 49 -3.13 -7.04 10.52
CA GLY A 49 -2.96 -5.74 9.89
C GLY A 49 -2.02 -5.73 8.68
N LEU A 50 -2.14 -4.69 7.86
CA LEU A 50 -1.39 -4.58 6.61
C LEU A 50 0.12 -4.38 6.83
N ALA A 51 0.51 -3.69 7.88
CA ALA A 51 1.92 -3.45 8.17
C ALA A 51 2.69 -4.74 8.52
N GLN A 52 1.99 -5.81 8.95
CA GLN A 52 2.63 -7.10 9.18
C GLN A 52 3.26 -7.68 7.90
N ALA A 53 2.78 -7.30 6.72
CA ALA A 53 3.35 -7.74 5.45
C ALA A 53 4.84 -7.42 5.33
N PHE A 54 5.32 -6.31 5.89
CA PHE A 54 6.74 -5.95 5.87
C PHE A 54 7.57 -6.83 6.81
N ILE A 55 7.00 -7.30 7.91
CA ILE A 55 7.64 -8.22 8.85
C ILE A 55 7.73 -9.62 8.22
N ILE A 56 6.63 -10.09 7.62
CA ILE A 56 6.58 -11.38 6.91
C ILE A 56 7.54 -11.37 5.71
N GLY A 57 7.58 -10.26 4.97
CA GLY A 57 8.40 -10.07 3.77
C GLY A 57 9.83 -9.61 4.03
N GLU A 58 10.31 -9.53 5.27
CA GLU A 58 11.61 -8.95 5.63
C GLU A 58 12.77 -9.52 4.79
N ASN A 59 12.87 -10.84 4.67
CA ASN A 59 13.91 -11.49 3.88
C ASN A 59 13.79 -11.22 2.38
N PHE A 60 12.56 -11.09 1.86
CA PHE A 60 12.29 -10.75 0.47
C PHE A 60 12.65 -9.29 0.18
N ILE A 61 12.32 -8.37 1.07
CA ILE A 61 12.61 -6.94 0.92
C ILE A 61 14.10 -6.67 1.03
N GLY A 62 14.77 -7.26 2.01
CA GLY A 62 16.19 -7.02 2.28
C GLY A 62 16.50 -5.54 2.46
N SER A 63 17.38 -4.99 1.63
CA SER A 63 17.74 -3.57 1.61
C SER A 63 17.07 -2.78 0.47
N SER A 64 16.14 -3.40 -0.24
CA SER A 64 15.51 -2.81 -1.42
C SER A 64 14.30 -1.94 -1.05
N ARG A 65 13.96 -1.03 -1.94
CA ARG A 65 12.67 -0.35 -1.92
C ARG A 65 11.55 -1.34 -2.19
N VAL A 66 10.41 -1.18 -1.54
CA VAL A 66 9.28 -2.11 -1.64
C VAL A 66 7.99 -1.36 -2.00
N CYS A 67 7.15 -2.01 -2.81
CA CYS A 67 5.77 -1.60 -3.07
C CYS A 67 4.83 -2.62 -2.42
N LEU A 68 3.92 -2.15 -1.57
CA LEU A 68 2.77 -2.91 -1.10
C LEU A 68 1.55 -2.51 -1.94
N ILE A 69 0.85 -3.50 -2.49
CA ILE A 69 -0.44 -3.29 -3.15
C ILE A 69 -1.46 -4.29 -2.62
N LEU A 70 -2.67 -3.81 -2.36
CA LEU A 70 -3.76 -4.66 -1.87
C LEU A 70 -4.37 -5.45 -3.03
N GLY A 71 -4.69 -6.72 -2.77
CA GLY A 71 -5.18 -7.66 -3.77
C GLY A 71 -6.56 -7.33 -4.35
N ASP A 72 -7.36 -6.58 -3.63
CA ASP A 72 -8.72 -6.13 -3.96
C ASP A 72 -8.78 -4.73 -4.58
N ASN A 73 -7.63 -4.06 -4.73
CA ASN A 73 -7.57 -2.72 -5.31
C ASN A 73 -7.26 -2.77 -6.81
N ILE A 74 -8.08 -2.08 -7.59
CA ILE A 74 -7.94 -1.94 -9.05
C ILE A 74 -7.68 -0.48 -9.39
N PHE A 75 -6.64 -0.25 -10.18
CA PHE A 75 -6.23 1.06 -10.66
C PHE A 75 -6.29 1.10 -12.17
N TYR A 76 -6.94 2.12 -12.74
CA TYR A 76 -7.04 2.33 -14.17
C TYR A 76 -7.10 3.83 -14.50
N GLY A 77 -6.41 4.25 -15.56
CA GLY A 77 -6.48 5.61 -16.06
C GLY A 77 -5.13 6.19 -16.48
N ALA A 78 -5.18 7.38 -17.07
CA ALA A 78 -4.00 8.07 -17.56
C ALA A 78 -3.10 8.58 -16.43
N GLY A 79 -1.79 8.50 -16.64
CA GLY A 79 -0.78 9.06 -15.71
C GLY A 79 -0.50 8.23 -14.45
N ILE A 80 -1.17 7.09 -14.27
CA ILE A 80 -0.87 6.18 -13.14
C ILE A 80 0.56 5.63 -13.29
N GLU A 81 0.90 5.12 -14.48
CA GLU A 81 2.21 4.53 -14.75
C GLU A 81 3.34 5.50 -14.41
N ASP A 82 3.27 6.75 -14.88
CA ASP A 82 4.30 7.76 -14.63
C ASP A 82 4.47 8.05 -13.15
N LYS A 83 3.36 8.20 -12.42
CA LYS A 83 3.38 8.42 -10.96
C LYS A 83 3.99 7.24 -10.21
N LEU A 84 3.60 6.01 -10.57
CA LEU A 84 4.10 4.80 -9.95
C LEU A 84 5.60 4.59 -10.25
N ARG A 85 6.03 4.79 -11.50
CA ARG A 85 7.44 4.71 -11.88
C ARG A 85 8.29 5.75 -11.16
N LYS A 86 7.80 6.99 -11.06
CA LYS A 86 8.48 8.05 -10.31
C LYS A 86 8.66 7.63 -8.85
N ALA A 87 7.58 7.20 -8.18
CA ALA A 87 7.62 6.78 -6.79
C ALA A 87 8.50 5.53 -6.57
N ALA A 88 8.51 4.57 -7.51
CA ALA A 88 9.35 3.39 -7.44
C ALA A 88 10.85 3.70 -7.54
N ASN A 89 11.22 4.80 -8.21
CA ASN A 89 12.62 5.24 -8.40
C ASN A 89 13.09 6.26 -7.34
N GLU A 90 12.27 6.62 -6.37
CA GLU A 90 12.70 7.45 -5.24
C GLU A 90 13.75 6.68 -4.41
N GLU A 91 14.79 7.36 -3.95
CA GLU A 91 15.87 6.68 -3.21
C GLU A 91 15.49 6.40 -1.76
N GLN A 92 14.74 7.31 -1.12
CA GLN A 92 14.43 7.25 0.31
C GLN A 92 12.99 7.67 0.58
N GLY A 93 12.51 7.33 1.76
CA GLY A 93 11.20 7.73 2.27
C GLY A 93 10.05 6.90 1.71
N ALA A 94 8.85 7.36 1.94
CA ALA A 94 7.61 6.75 1.54
C ALA A 94 6.86 7.60 0.52
N SER A 95 6.12 6.93 -0.38
CA SER A 95 5.16 7.56 -1.28
C SER A 95 3.83 6.83 -1.17
N ILE A 96 2.78 7.57 -0.84
CA ILE A 96 1.39 7.09 -0.81
C ILE A 96 0.56 7.84 -1.84
N PHE A 97 -0.56 7.24 -2.23
CA PHE A 97 -1.42 7.79 -3.27
C PHE A 97 -2.81 8.04 -2.70
N ALA A 98 -3.28 9.26 -2.85
CA ALA A 98 -4.57 9.69 -2.35
C ALA A 98 -5.57 9.90 -3.49
N TYR A 99 -6.82 9.54 -3.24
CA TYR A 99 -7.93 9.66 -4.17
C TYR A 99 -9.13 10.32 -3.49
N TYR A 100 -9.80 11.23 -4.22
CA TYR A 100 -10.98 11.91 -3.69
C TYR A 100 -12.18 10.95 -3.68
N VAL A 101 -12.81 10.75 -2.52
CA VAL A 101 -13.97 9.89 -2.30
C VAL A 101 -15.13 10.64 -1.64
N ASN A 102 -16.34 10.11 -1.75
CA ASN A 102 -17.51 10.68 -1.10
C ASN A 102 -17.74 10.16 0.33
N ASP A 103 -17.16 8.99 0.65
CA ASP A 103 -17.29 8.23 1.89
C ASP A 103 -15.93 8.00 2.58
N PRO A 104 -15.20 9.08 2.94
CA PRO A 104 -13.82 8.99 3.45
C PRO A 104 -13.70 8.26 4.79
N GLU A 105 -14.77 8.16 5.58
CA GLU A 105 -14.81 7.47 6.87
C GLU A 105 -14.50 5.96 6.78
N ARG A 106 -14.50 5.41 5.58
CA ARG A 106 -14.20 3.99 5.33
C ARG A 106 -12.70 3.68 5.20
N TYR A 107 -11.88 4.72 5.03
CA TYR A 107 -10.48 4.61 4.61
C TYR A 107 -9.54 5.32 5.58
N GLY A 108 -8.25 5.08 5.43
CA GLY A 108 -7.25 6.02 5.91
C GLY A 108 -7.37 7.34 5.15
N VAL A 109 -7.38 8.46 5.84
CA VAL A 109 -7.62 9.79 5.27
C VAL A 109 -6.41 10.69 5.47
N VAL A 110 -6.00 11.38 4.40
CA VAL A 110 -4.95 12.41 4.48
C VAL A 110 -5.57 13.70 4.99
N VAL A 111 -5.05 14.24 6.09
CA VAL A 111 -5.41 15.56 6.59
C VAL A 111 -4.50 16.61 5.95
N LEU A 112 -5.08 17.62 5.37
CA LEU A 112 -4.37 18.68 4.65
C LEU A 112 -4.49 20.02 5.38
N ASN A 113 -3.45 20.86 5.28
CA ASN A 113 -3.50 22.26 5.67
C ASN A 113 -4.12 23.14 4.56
N ASP A 114 -4.23 24.44 4.81
CA ASP A 114 -4.77 25.42 3.86
C ASP A 114 -3.95 25.54 2.55
N LYS A 115 -2.73 25.02 2.53
CA LYS A 115 -1.86 24.98 1.35
C LYS A 115 -1.92 23.63 0.61
N ASN A 116 -2.84 22.73 1.00
CA ASN A 116 -2.95 21.36 0.52
C ASN A 116 -1.70 20.50 0.78
N GLU A 117 -0.96 20.78 1.85
CA GLU A 117 0.15 19.96 2.30
C GLU A 117 -0.34 18.94 3.35
N PRO A 118 0.12 17.69 3.31
CA PRO A 118 -0.27 16.67 4.29
C PRO A 118 0.32 17.01 5.67
N ILE A 119 -0.54 17.06 6.68
CA ILE A 119 -0.17 17.37 8.07
C ILE A 119 -0.48 16.23 9.04
N ASP A 120 -1.37 15.32 8.68
CA ASP A 120 -1.72 14.14 9.49
C ASP A 120 -2.40 13.10 8.60
N LEU A 121 -2.56 11.89 9.15
CA LEU A 121 -3.36 10.81 8.58
C LEU A 121 -4.28 10.25 9.68
N GLU A 122 -5.51 9.95 9.34
CA GLU A 122 -6.49 9.39 10.27
C GLU A 122 -7.03 8.07 9.74
N GLU A 123 -6.98 7.00 10.54
CA GLU A 123 -7.54 5.70 10.17
C GLU A 123 -9.03 5.68 10.43
N LYS A 124 -9.85 5.50 9.39
CA LYS A 124 -11.32 5.38 9.43
C LYS A 124 -11.96 6.36 10.40
N PRO A 125 -11.75 7.68 10.24
CA PRO A 125 -12.23 8.68 11.19
C PRO A 125 -13.76 8.78 11.16
N VAL A 126 -14.38 8.90 12.34
CA VAL A 126 -15.84 9.11 12.46
C VAL A 126 -16.25 10.47 11.87
N ALA A 127 -15.37 11.47 11.95
CA ALA A 127 -15.57 12.80 11.40
C ALA A 127 -14.35 13.18 10.54
N PRO A 128 -14.30 12.74 9.26
CA PRO A 128 -13.16 12.98 8.38
C PRO A 128 -12.89 14.46 8.16
N LYS A 129 -11.62 14.86 8.24
CA LYS A 129 -11.19 16.24 7.99
C LYS A 129 -10.91 16.54 6.51
N SER A 130 -10.89 15.52 5.67
CA SER A 130 -10.76 15.66 4.22
C SER A 130 -11.46 14.52 3.50
N HIS A 131 -11.61 14.65 2.18
CA HIS A 131 -12.14 13.60 1.30
C HIS A 131 -11.06 12.79 0.58
N TYR A 132 -9.79 12.98 0.94
CA TYR A 132 -8.69 12.27 0.29
C TYR A 132 -8.36 10.97 1.01
N ALA A 133 -8.93 9.87 0.51
CA ALA A 133 -8.63 8.53 0.98
C ALA A 133 -7.26 8.07 0.49
N VAL A 134 -6.50 7.41 1.37
CA VAL A 134 -5.27 6.71 0.99
C VAL A 134 -5.65 5.43 0.27
N THR A 135 -5.18 5.27 -0.95
CA THR A 135 -5.46 4.09 -1.77
C THR A 135 -4.60 2.89 -1.32
N GLY A 136 -4.97 1.69 -1.76
CA GLY A 136 -4.27 0.45 -1.39
C GLY A 136 -2.98 0.20 -2.18
N ILE A 137 -2.20 1.25 -2.48
CA ILE A 137 -0.85 1.14 -3.05
C ILE A 137 0.11 2.07 -2.33
N TYR A 138 1.25 1.55 -1.90
CA TYR A 138 2.21 2.22 -1.03
C TYR A 138 3.62 1.88 -1.47
N MET A 139 4.53 2.83 -1.40
CA MET A 139 5.94 2.61 -1.69
C MET A 139 6.82 3.12 -0.55
N TYR A 140 7.76 2.29 -0.11
CA TYR A 140 8.64 2.59 1.01
C TYR A 140 10.08 2.22 0.70
N ASP A 141 11.02 2.89 1.36
CA ASP A 141 12.39 2.39 1.50
C ASP A 141 12.44 1.19 2.46
N SER A 142 13.60 0.54 2.58
CA SER A 142 13.77 -0.65 3.43
C SER A 142 13.59 -0.38 4.93
N ASN A 143 13.64 0.88 5.38
CA ASN A 143 13.40 1.23 6.78
C ASN A 143 11.97 0.90 7.23
N VAL A 144 11.06 0.64 6.29
CA VAL A 144 9.68 0.24 6.60
C VAL A 144 9.60 -1.02 7.47
N ILE A 145 10.59 -1.91 7.38
CA ILE A 145 10.68 -3.13 8.20
C ILE A 145 10.79 -2.74 9.68
N ASP A 146 11.73 -1.86 10.00
CA ASP A 146 11.96 -1.39 11.37
C ASP A 146 10.77 -0.54 11.87
N VAL A 147 10.19 0.28 11.01
CA VAL A 147 8.98 1.04 11.32
C VAL A 147 7.83 0.09 11.66
N ALA A 148 7.59 -0.93 10.83
CA ALA A 148 6.52 -1.92 11.07
C ALA A 148 6.72 -2.72 12.36
N LYS A 149 7.97 -3.01 12.74
CA LYS A 149 8.30 -3.65 14.01
C LYS A 149 8.13 -2.72 15.22
N SER A 150 8.17 -1.42 15.03
CA SER A 150 8.12 -0.41 16.11
C SER A 150 6.73 0.09 16.45
N ILE A 151 5.74 -0.07 15.56
CA ILE A 151 4.37 0.36 15.80
C ILE A 151 3.65 -0.63 16.73
N ASN A 152 2.65 -0.13 17.46
CA ASN A 152 1.82 -0.94 18.33
C ASN A 152 0.52 -1.33 17.62
N PRO A 153 -0.04 -2.52 17.93
CA PRO A 153 -1.37 -2.87 17.44
C PRO A 153 -2.42 -1.85 17.89
N SER A 154 -3.34 -1.54 17.00
CA SER A 154 -4.50 -0.68 17.28
C SER A 154 -5.48 -1.35 18.25
N ALA A 155 -6.55 -0.65 18.62
CA ALA A 155 -7.63 -1.21 19.43
C ALA A 155 -8.31 -2.44 18.78
N ARG A 156 -8.14 -2.62 17.46
CA ARG A 156 -8.58 -3.80 16.69
C ARG A 156 -7.59 -4.97 16.74
N GLY A 157 -6.43 -4.78 17.35
CA GLY A 157 -5.34 -5.76 17.38
C GLY A 157 -4.52 -5.80 16.08
N GLU A 158 -4.63 -4.79 15.20
CA GLU A 158 -4.00 -4.73 13.90
C GLU A 158 -2.81 -3.76 13.87
N LEU A 159 -1.74 -4.13 13.20
CA LEU A 159 -0.64 -3.23 12.83
C LEU A 159 -1.09 -2.38 11.64
N GLU A 160 -1.51 -1.15 11.92
CA GLU A 160 -2.13 -0.28 10.93
C GLU A 160 -1.10 0.32 9.97
N ILE A 161 -1.39 0.27 8.68
CA ILE A 161 -0.56 0.93 7.66
C ILE A 161 -0.56 2.46 7.84
N THR A 162 -1.65 3.02 8.38
CA THR A 162 -1.75 4.43 8.71
C THR A 162 -0.69 4.87 9.73
N ASP A 163 -0.37 4.02 10.72
CA ASP A 163 0.67 4.32 11.71
C ASP A 163 2.07 4.26 11.09
N VAL A 164 2.31 3.36 10.15
CA VAL A 164 3.54 3.37 9.34
C VAL A 164 3.67 4.68 8.58
N ASN A 165 2.61 5.11 7.88
CA ASN A 165 2.60 6.38 7.14
C ASN A 165 2.84 7.60 8.05
N LYS A 166 2.23 7.61 9.25
CA LYS A 166 2.47 8.65 10.26
C LYS A 166 3.93 8.71 10.70
N ALA A 167 4.57 7.57 10.89
CA ALA A 167 5.98 7.53 11.26
C ALA A 167 6.89 8.14 10.19
N TYR A 168 6.56 7.95 8.90
CA TYR A 168 7.26 8.62 7.81
C TYR A 168 6.92 10.12 7.73
N LEU A 169 5.67 10.51 7.94
CA LEU A 169 5.24 11.91 7.97
C LEU A 169 5.98 12.70 9.07
N GLN A 170 6.10 12.14 10.27
CA GLN A 170 6.81 12.76 11.39
C GLN A 170 8.31 12.97 11.15
N ARG A 171 8.89 12.24 10.19
CA ARG A 171 10.30 12.35 9.78
C ARG A 171 10.51 13.21 8.53
N ASP A 172 9.46 13.92 8.08
CA ASP A 172 9.44 14.65 6.80
C ASP A 172 9.84 13.78 5.60
N ALA A 173 9.54 12.48 5.66
CA ALA A 173 9.91 11.46 4.69
C ALA A 173 8.71 10.83 3.96
N LEU A 174 7.51 11.42 4.06
CA LEU A 174 6.30 10.99 3.39
C LEU A 174 5.96 11.94 2.24
N LYS A 175 5.81 11.38 1.03
CA LYS A 175 5.23 12.06 -0.12
C LYS A 175 3.81 11.56 -0.34
N VAL A 176 2.88 12.48 -0.57
CA VAL A 176 1.49 12.17 -0.95
C VAL A 176 1.28 12.61 -2.38
N GLU A 177 1.03 11.65 -3.26
CA GLU A 177 0.67 11.88 -4.66
C GLU A 177 -0.85 11.78 -4.82
N PHE A 178 -1.46 12.78 -5.44
CA PHE A 178 -2.91 12.80 -5.65
C PHE A 178 -3.24 12.24 -7.03
N PHE A 179 -4.12 11.25 -7.11
CA PHE A 179 -4.69 10.81 -8.37
C PHE A 179 -5.70 11.84 -8.90
N SER A 180 -5.68 12.04 -10.21
CA SER A 180 -6.58 12.96 -10.88
C SER A 180 -7.96 12.33 -11.15
N ARG A 181 -8.91 13.16 -11.56
CA ARG A 181 -10.26 12.71 -11.99
C ARG A 181 -10.24 11.75 -13.18
N GLY A 182 -9.14 11.68 -13.94
CA GLY A 182 -8.95 10.72 -15.04
C GLY A 182 -8.49 9.33 -14.58
N THR A 183 -8.29 9.14 -13.28
CA THR A 183 -7.94 7.87 -12.65
C THR A 183 -9.19 7.25 -12.03
N ALA A 184 -9.41 5.97 -12.25
CA ALA A 184 -10.35 5.15 -11.50
C ALA A 184 -9.59 4.32 -10.47
N TRP A 185 -10.01 4.39 -9.22
CA TRP A 185 -9.61 3.51 -8.14
C TRP A 185 -10.85 2.78 -7.63
N LEU A 186 -10.78 1.47 -7.60
CA LEU A 186 -11.85 0.61 -7.11
C LEU A 186 -11.29 -0.24 -5.98
N ASP A 187 -11.92 -0.16 -4.82
CA ASP A 187 -11.73 -1.06 -3.70
C ASP A 187 -12.86 -2.10 -3.75
N THR A 188 -12.52 -3.34 -4.14
CA THR A 188 -13.48 -4.44 -4.31
C THR A 188 -13.66 -5.28 -3.05
N GLY A 189 -12.90 -4.99 -1.99
CA GLY A 189 -12.96 -5.71 -0.70
C GLY A 189 -14.15 -5.31 0.17
N THR A 190 -14.82 -4.20 -0.17
CA THR A 190 -15.99 -3.74 0.57
C THR A 190 -17.28 -4.18 -0.15
N THR A 191 -17.92 -5.22 0.37
CA THR A 191 -19.30 -5.56 -0.02
C THR A 191 -20.26 -4.47 0.46
N HIS A 192 -21.05 -3.94 -0.47
CA HIS A 192 -22.20 -3.07 -0.17
C HIS A 192 -23.35 -3.88 0.41
#